data_009584d828a2910e5348f24b090e5456
#
_entry.id   009584d828a2910e5348f24b090e5456
#
_cell.length_a   1.000
_cell.length_b   1.000
_cell.length_c   1.000
_cell.angle_alpha   90.00
_cell.angle_beta   90.00
_cell.angle_gamma   90.00
#
_symmetry.space_group_name_H-M   'P 1'
#
loop_
_entity.id
_entity.type
_entity.pdbx_description
1 polymer ?
#
loop_
_entity_poly.entity_id
_entity_poly.type
_entity_poly.pdbx_seq_one_letter_code
_entity_poly.pdbx_strand_id
1 'polypeptide(L)'
;MEQVVQVEQISAHVAMVKIHRPEAKNALNTEVRQKLAAAFLQLNDDENIRAIILTGGETDFAAGADLKELANAETIQMMQRRTERYWQAIAQCSKPVIAAVNGYALGGGCELAMHADIIIAGKSAQFGQPEVKVGVMPGAGGTQRLFRAVGKFHAMRIIMTGCLVPAP
;
A
#
# COMPACT_ATOMS: atom_id res chain seq x y z
N MET A 1 14.27 18.46 3.45
CA MET A 1 13.70 17.42 2.56
C MET A 1 12.29 17.14 3.04
N GLU A 2 11.34 17.11 2.13
CA GLU A 2 9.96 16.83 2.43
C GLU A 2 9.80 15.37 2.91
N GLN A 3 8.92 15.11 3.89
CA GLN A 3 8.80 13.75 4.45
C GLN A 3 8.04 12.85 3.47
N VAL A 4 8.60 11.67 3.17
CA VAL A 4 7.99 10.69 2.25
C VAL A 4 6.70 10.05 2.78
N VAL A 5 6.41 10.20 4.07
CA VAL A 5 5.13 9.87 4.71
C VAL A 5 4.78 11.02 5.63
N GLN A 6 3.62 11.58 5.43
CA GLN A 6 3.07 12.71 6.19
C GLN A 6 1.92 12.19 7.05
N VAL A 7 1.85 12.65 8.30
CA VAL A 7 0.74 12.34 9.21
C VAL A 7 0.09 13.65 9.61
N GLU A 8 -1.21 13.75 9.39
CA GLU A 8 -2.02 14.93 9.69
C GLU A 8 -3.26 14.52 10.48
N GLN A 9 -3.56 15.23 11.54
CA GLN A 9 -4.82 15.08 12.25
C GLN A 9 -5.89 15.95 11.57
N ILE A 10 -6.80 15.33 10.85
CA ILE A 10 -7.83 16.03 10.05
C ILE A 10 -9.12 16.33 10.84
N SER A 11 -9.30 15.69 11.98
CA SER A 11 -10.38 15.98 12.95
C SER A 11 -9.97 15.55 14.35
N ALA A 12 -10.82 15.77 15.34
CA ALA A 12 -10.55 15.40 16.73
C ALA A 12 -10.14 13.92 16.92
N HIS A 13 -10.64 13.03 16.05
CA HIS A 13 -10.46 11.57 16.20
C HIS A 13 -10.01 10.85 14.93
N VAL A 14 -9.64 11.59 13.87
CA VAL A 14 -9.25 11.00 12.60
C VAL A 14 -7.90 11.54 12.18
N ALA A 15 -6.96 10.65 11.92
CA ALA A 15 -5.67 10.96 11.32
C ALA A 15 -5.63 10.53 9.85
N MET A 16 -4.91 11.29 9.04
CA MET A 16 -4.57 10.94 7.67
C MET A 16 -3.08 10.61 7.58
N VAL A 17 -2.77 9.46 7.00
CA VAL A 17 -1.42 9.01 6.63
C VAL A 17 -1.30 9.12 5.13
N LYS A 18 -0.45 10.02 4.65
CA LYS A 18 -0.26 10.30 3.23
C LYS A 18 1.14 9.89 2.78
N ILE A 19 1.22 9.06 1.75
CA ILE A 19 2.47 8.79 1.03
C ILE A 19 2.77 9.99 0.14
N HIS A 20 3.99 10.51 0.19
CA HIS A 20 4.39 11.67 -0.57
C HIS A 20 5.74 11.47 -1.25
N ARG A 21 5.70 10.79 -2.40
CA ARG A 21 6.81 10.62 -3.36
C ARG A 21 6.28 10.76 -4.80
N PRO A 22 5.76 11.94 -5.17
CA PRO A 22 5.10 12.12 -6.47
C PRO A 22 6.04 11.85 -7.65
N GLU A 23 7.34 12.15 -7.52
CA GLU A 23 8.37 11.90 -8.54
C GLU A 23 8.57 10.42 -8.88
N ALA A 24 8.15 9.54 -7.98
CA ALA A 24 8.19 8.08 -8.14
C ALA A 24 6.78 7.44 -8.11
N LYS A 25 5.72 8.22 -8.35
CA LYS A 25 4.31 7.77 -8.25
C LYS A 25 4.02 7.03 -6.94
N ASN A 26 4.56 7.54 -5.84
CA ASN A 26 4.44 6.97 -4.50
C ASN A 26 4.95 5.52 -4.39
N ALA A 27 5.97 5.14 -5.17
CA ALA A 27 6.58 3.82 -5.06
C ALA A 27 7.12 3.55 -3.65
N LEU A 28 6.88 2.32 -3.19
CA LEU A 28 7.15 1.86 -1.84
C LEU A 28 8.59 1.35 -1.71
N ASN A 29 9.54 2.26 -1.50
CA ASN A 29 10.90 1.90 -1.11
C ASN A 29 10.99 1.52 0.38
N THR A 30 12.16 1.13 0.86
CA THR A 30 12.37 0.74 2.26
C THR A 30 12.02 1.88 3.22
N GLU A 31 12.39 3.11 2.90
CA GLU A 31 12.10 4.28 3.75
C GLU A 31 10.58 4.52 3.91
N VAL A 32 9.83 4.50 2.80
CA VAL A 32 8.36 4.64 2.84
C VAL A 32 7.74 3.57 3.71
N ARG A 33 8.14 2.30 3.53
CA ARG A 33 7.59 1.18 4.33
C ARG A 33 7.90 1.32 5.83
N GLN A 34 9.11 1.76 6.17
CA GLN A 34 9.51 2.03 7.56
C GLN A 34 8.68 3.17 8.17
N LYS A 35 8.53 4.27 7.44
CA LYS A 35 7.77 5.43 7.90
C LYS A 35 6.27 5.13 8.03
N LEU A 36 5.70 4.38 7.09
CA LEU A 36 4.32 3.90 7.20
C LEU A 36 4.12 3.06 8.46
N ALA A 37 4.97 2.05 8.67
CA ALA A 37 4.88 1.20 9.85
C ALA A 37 4.99 2.00 11.14
N ALA A 38 5.94 2.94 11.23
CA ALA A 38 6.10 3.80 12.40
C ALA A 38 4.85 4.68 12.64
N ALA A 39 4.29 5.27 11.58
CA ALA A 39 3.07 6.08 11.67
C ALA A 39 1.88 5.25 12.17
N PHE A 40 1.68 4.04 11.63
CA PHE A 40 0.59 3.18 12.06
C PHE A 40 0.74 2.71 13.52
N LEU A 41 1.95 2.35 13.95
CA LEU A 41 2.20 2.00 15.36
C LEU A 41 1.90 3.18 16.29
N GLN A 42 2.40 4.37 15.96
CA GLN A 42 2.15 5.58 16.76
C GLN A 42 0.64 5.89 16.82
N LEU A 43 -0.06 5.88 15.70
CA LEU A 43 -1.49 6.17 15.66
C LEU A 43 -2.34 5.08 16.33
N ASN A 44 -1.88 3.83 16.29
CA ASN A 44 -2.55 2.73 16.99
C ASN A 44 -2.54 2.93 18.51
N ASP A 45 -1.46 3.47 19.04
CA ASP A 45 -1.28 3.69 20.48
C ASP A 45 -1.89 5.03 20.96
N ASP A 46 -2.24 5.95 20.07
CA ASP A 46 -2.85 7.23 20.42
C ASP A 46 -4.34 7.06 20.75
N GLU A 47 -4.72 7.16 22.01
CA GLU A 47 -6.11 7.00 22.48
C GLU A 47 -7.08 8.03 21.90
N ASN A 48 -6.60 9.18 21.42
CA ASN A 48 -7.46 10.21 20.82
C ASN A 48 -7.87 9.84 19.39
N ILE A 49 -7.06 9.08 18.66
CA ILE A 49 -7.36 8.67 17.29
C ILE A 49 -8.25 7.42 17.29
N ARG A 50 -9.33 7.46 16.52
CA ARG A 50 -10.30 6.36 16.40
C ARG A 50 -10.41 5.78 15.00
N ALA A 51 -9.90 6.48 13.96
CA ALA A 51 -9.86 5.99 12.59
C ALA A 51 -8.68 6.61 11.84
N ILE A 52 -8.18 5.91 10.83
CA ILE A 52 -7.05 6.32 10.02
C ILE A 52 -7.46 6.32 8.55
N ILE A 53 -7.16 7.41 7.84
CA ILE A 53 -7.25 7.48 6.37
C ILE A 53 -5.85 7.29 5.81
N LEU A 54 -5.69 6.33 4.91
CA LEU A 54 -4.45 6.08 4.19
C LEU A 54 -4.61 6.52 2.73
N THR A 55 -3.73 7.38 2.24
CA THR A 55 -3.82 7.91 0.87
C THR A 55 -2.44 8.18 0.26
N GLY A 56 -2.39 8.28 -1.07
CA GLY A 56 -1.25 8.80 -1.82
C GLY A 56 -1.48 10.23 -2.33
N GLY A 57 -2.64 10.83 -2.01
CA GLY A 57 -3.03 12.15 -2.48
C GLY A 57 -3.88 12.12 -3.74
N GLU A 58 -3.74 13.16 -4.58
CA GLU A 58 -4.67 13.39 -5.69
C GLU A 58 -4.35 12.58 -6.96
N THR A 59 -3.08 12.24 -7.20
CA THR A 59 -2.62 11.65 -8.47
C THR A 59 -2.54 10.13 -8.42
N ASP A 60 -1.68 9.60 -7.56
CA ASP A 60 -1.44 8.15 -7.44
C ASP A 60 -1.44 7.72 -5.98
N PHE A 61 -2.08 6.62 -5.68
CA PHE A 61 -2.05 6.02 -4.35
C PHE A 61 -0.66 5.44 -4.05
N ALA A 62 -0.25 4.43 -4.81
CA ALA A 62 1.10 3.87 -4.80
C ALA A 62 1.30 2.94 -6.00
N ALA A 63 2.36 3.18 -6.79
CA ALA A 63 2.64 2.40 -7.99
C ALA A 63 3.30 1.03 -7.72
N GLY A 64 3.51 0.66 -6.46
CA GLY A 64 4.08 -0.61 -6.05
C GLY A 64 5.50 -0.51 -5.51
N ALA A 65 6.24 -1.61 -5.52
CA ALA A 65 7.62 -1.64 -5.06
C ALA A 65 8.51 -0.72 -5.91
N ASP A 66 9.50 -0.09 -5.28
CA ASP A 66 10.50 0.67 -6.01
C ASP A 66 11.43 -0.28 -6.78
N LEU A 67 11.21 -0.36 -8.10
CA LEU A 67 11.94 -1.29 -8.96
C LEU A 67 13.43 -0.98 -9.04
N LYS A 68 13.84 0.28 -8.84
CA LYS A 68 15.27 0.64 -8.81
C LYS A 68 15.93 0.07 -7.56
N GLU A 69 15.25 0.14 -6.42
CA GLU A 69 15.73 -0.48 -5.19
C GLU A 69 15.76 -2.01 -5.29
N LEU A 70 14.74 -2.60 -5.93
CA LEU A 70 14.64 -4.04 -6.11
C LEU A 70 15.74 -4.58 -7.02
N ALA A 71 16.00 -3.93 -8.14
CA ALA A 71 17.03 -4.34 -9.12
C ALA A 71 18.45 -4.34 -8.56
N ASN A 72 18.72 -3.48 -7.57
CA ASN A 72 20.04 -3.37 -6.93
C ASN A 72 20.18 -4.19 -5.65
N ALA A 73 19.17 -4.97 -5.27
CA ALA A 73 19.18 -5.71 -4.02
C ALA A 73 19.74 -7.13 -4.22
N GLU A 74 20.69 -7.51 -3.39
CA GLU A 74 21.19 -8.89 -3.32
C GLU A 74 20.20 -9.81 -2.58
N THR A 75 20.16 -11.09 -2.95
CA THR A 75 19.23 -12.07 -2.37
C THR A 75 19.32 -12.14 -0.85
N ILE A 76 20.53 -12.18 -0.29
CA ILE A 76 20.73 -12.25 1.17
C ILE A 76 20.19 -10.97 1.84
N GLN A 77 20.48 -9.82 1.27
CA GLN A 77 19.96 -8.54 1.78
C GLN A 77 18.41 -8.50 1.76
N MET A 78 17.80 -9.03 0.70
CA MET A 78 16.34 -9.12 0.61
C MET A 78 15.75 -9.99 1.73
N MET A 79 16.36 -11.14 2.02
CA MET A 79 15.93 -12.01 3.12
C MET A 79 16.10 -11.35 4.50
N GLN A 80 17.19 -10.58 4.69
CA GLN A 80 17.49 -9.90 5.95
C GLN A 80 16.60 -8.67 6.20
N ARG A 81 16.01 -8.08 5.18
CA ARG A 81 15.15 -6.88 5.31
C ARG A 81 13.92 -7.11 6.19
N ARG A 82 13.44 -8.37 6.31
CA ARG A 82 12.26 -8.73 7.11
C ARG A 82 11.09 -7.77 6.89
N THR A 83 10.78 -7.53 5.61
CA THR A 83 9.80 -6.52 5.19
C THR A 83 8.38 -6.84 5.67
N GLU A 84 8.10 -8.09 6.01
CA GLU A 84 6.85 -8.56 6.60
C GLU A 84 6.45 -7.77 7.85
N ARG A 85 7.40 -7.33 8.66
CA ARG A 85 7.14 -6.53 9.88
C ARG A 85 6.47 -5.19 9.59
N TYR A 86 6.77 -4.58 8.43
CA TYR A 86 6.17 -3.29 8.06
C TYR A 86 4.70 -3.47 7.66
N TRP A 87 4.41 -4.55 6.95
CA TRP A 87 3.04 -4.90 6.59
C TRP A 87 2.21 -5.33 7.81
N GLN A 88 2.85 -6.04 8.76
CA GLN A 88 2.20 -6.44 10.01
C GLN A 88 1.77 -5.24 10.85
N ALA A 89 2.58 -4.17 10.92
CA ALA A 89 2.23 -2.96 11.66
C ALA A 89 0.92 -2.33 11.14
N ILE A 90 0.67 -2.43 9.83
CA ILE A 90 -0.58 -1.94 9.22
C ILE A 90 -1.71 -2.95 9.45
N ALA A 91 -1.45 -4.23 9.18
CA ALA A 91 -2.44 -5.30 9.29
C ALA A 91 -2.96 -5.54 10.71
N GLN A 92 -2.16 -5.22 11.73
CA GLN A 92 -2.49 -5.39 13.14
C GLN A 92 -3.00 -4.10 13.81
N CYS A 93 -3.18 -3.02 13.03
CA CYS A 93 -3.81 -1.81 13.54
C CYS A 93 -5.22 -2.14 14.06
N SER A 94 -5.48 -1.79 15.32
CA SER A 94 -6.77 -2.06 15.96
C SER A 94 -7.86 -1.05 15.59
N LYS A 95 -7.47 0.02 14.89
CA LYS A 95 -8.38 1.10 14.47
C LYS A 95 -8.83 0.89 13.04
N PRO A 96 -10.07 1.25 12.68
CA PRO A 96 -10.53 1.22 11.30
C PRO A 96 -9.61 2.03 10.38
N VAL A 97 -9.21 1.42 9.28
CA VAL A 97 -8.36 2.02 8.25
C VAL A 97 -9.15 2.14 6.95
N ILE A 98 -9.20 3.34 6.39
CA ILE A 98 -9.86 3.63 5.13
C ILE A 98 -8.79 4.00 4.11
N ALA A 99 -8.64 3.22 3.04
CA ALA A 99 -7.79 3.59 1.92
C ALA A 99 -8.55 4.50 0.95
N ALA A 100 -8.09 5.73 0.79
CA ALA A 100 -8.58 6.67 -0.21
C ALA A 100 -7.66 6.63 -1.43
N VAL A 101 -8.14 5.99 -2.51
CA VAL A 101 -7.33 5.61 -3.66
C VAL A 101 -7.67 6.46 -4.87
N ASN A 102 -6.69 7.21 -5.38
CA ASN A 102 -6.70 7.84 -6.69
C ASN A 102 -5.56 7.27 -7.55
N GLY A 103 -5.71 7.31 -8.88
CA GLY A 103 -4.69 6.85 -9.80
C GLY A 103 -4.23 5.42 -9.52
N TYR A 104 -2.94 5.17 -9.56
CA TYR A 104 -2.39 3.83 -9.45
C TYR A 104 -2.34 3.27 -8.03
N ALA A 105 -2.93 2.11 -7.84
CA ALA A 105 -2.74 1.21 -6.71
C ALA A 105 -2.28 -0.15 -7.27
N LEU A 106 -0.97 -0.31 -7.52
CA LEU A 106 -0.41 -1.45 -8.28
C LEU A 106 0.56 -2.26 -7.42
N GLY A 107 0.57 -3.57 -7.62
CA GLY A 107 1.46 -4.47 -6.89
C GLY A 107 1.40 -4.24 -5.38
N GLY A 108 2.54 -3.93 -4.76
CA GLY A 108 2.60 -3.57 -3.33
C GLY A 108 1.67 -2.42 -2.95
N GLY A 109 1.34 -1.49 -3.87
CA GLY A 109 0.34 -0.43 -3.64
C GLY A 109 -1.09 -0.97 -3.58
N CYS A 110 -1.43 -1.92 -4.43
CA CYS A 110 -2.70 -2.64 -4.36
C CYS A 110 -2.77 -3.49 -3.08
N GLU A 111 -1.67 -4.15 -2.72
CA GLU A 111 -1.56 -4.90 -1.47
C GLU A 111 -1.75 -3.98 -0.26
N LEU A 112 -1.14 -2.78 -0.28
CA LEU A 112 -1.30 -1.77 0.76
C LEU A 112 -2.76 -1.32 0.91
N ALA A 113 -3.44 -1.04 -0.20
CA ALA A 113 -4.87 -0.70 -0.18
C ALA A 113 -5.72 -1.83 0.42
N MET A 114 -5.39 -3.09 0.12
CA MET A 114 -6.08 -4.26 0.67
C MET A 114 -5.75 -4.57 2.14
N HIS A 115 -4.81 -3.86 2.77
CA HIS A 115 -4.64 -3.91 4.23
C HIS A 115 -5.65 -3.05 4.98
N ALA A 116 -6.28 -2.09 4.31
CA ALA A 116 -7.36 -1.30 4.88
C ALA A 116 -8.65 -2.13 5.03
N ASP A 117 -9.52 -1.68 5.93
CA ASP A 117 -10.85 -2.27 6.17
C ASP A 117 -11.85 -1.84 5.09
N ILE A 118 -11.70 -0.60 4.59
CA ILE A 118 -12.56 -0.02 3.56
C ILE A 118 -11.67 0.61 2.49
N ILE A 119 -12.03 0.40 1.21
CA ILE A 119 -11.40 1.07 0.08
C ILE A 119 -12.42 2.00 -0.56
N ILE A 120 -12.08 3.30 -0.62
CA ILE A 120 -12.82 4.30 -1.39
C ILE A 120 -11.97 4.66 -2.60
N ALA A 121 -12.48 4.35 -3.79
CA ALA A 121 -11.78 4.57 -5.04
C ALA A 121 -12.36 5.80 -5.78
N GLY A 122 -11.49 6.73 -6.10
CA GLY A 122 -11.82 7.81 -7.03
C GLY A 122 -11.96 7.29 -8.47
N LYS A 123 -12.59 8.05 -9.35
CA LYS A 123 -12.81 7.68 -10.76
C LYS A 123 -11.51 7.40 -11.54
N SER A 124 -10.39 7.96 -11.10
CA SER A 124 -9.08 7.73 -11.70
C SER A 124 -8.39 6.45 -11.20
N ALA A 125 -8.93 5.80 -10.18
CA ALA A 125 -8.27 4.68 -9.53
C ALA A 125 -8.13 3.47 -10.45
N GLN A 126 -6.95 2.87 -10.44
CA GLN A 126 -6.63 1.66 -11.18
C GLN A 126 -5.89 0.68 -10.25
N PHE A 127 -6.46 -0.49 -10.09
CA PHE A 127 -5.92 -1.55 -9.26
C PHE A 127 -5.26 -2.63 -10.13
N GLY A 128 -4.26 -3.32 -9.60
CA GLY A 128 -3.64 -4.44 -10.30
C GLY A 128 -2.51 -5.09 -9.52
N GLN A 129 -2.17 -6.31 -9.96
CA GLN A 129 -1.01 -7.06 -9.48
C GLN A 129 -0.10 -7.39 -10.68
N PRO A 130 0.67 -6.39 -11.18
CA PRO A 130 1.45 -6.54 -12.40
C PRO A 130 2.82 -7.21 -12.19
N GLU A 131 3.05 -7.85 -11.06
CA GLU A 131 4.32 -8.47 -10.68
C GLU A 131 4.83 -9.47 -11.71
N VAL A 132 3.94 -10.18 -12.39
CA VAL A 132 4.29 -11.13 -13.46
C VAL A 132 5.06 -10.45 -14.61
N LYS A 133 4.83 -9.15 -14.85
CA LYS A 133 5.51 -8.39 -15.91
C LYS A 133 6.97 -8.09 -15.58
N VAL A 134 7.35 -8.21 -14.31
CA VAL A 134 8.72 -7.99 -13.82
C VAL A 134 9.33 -9.27 -13.21
N GLY A 135 8.68 -10.43 -13.42
CA GLY A 135 9.23 -11.73 -13.05
C GLY A 135 9.22 -12.03 -11.54
N VAL A 136 8.34 -11.38 -10.77
CA VAL A 136 8.19 -11.64 -9.33
C VAL A 136 6.74 -11.99 -8.98
N MET A 137 6.49 -12.36 -7.72
CA MET A 137 5.14 -12.61 -7.20
C MET A 137 4.71 -11.49 -6.24
N PRO A 138 3.40 -11.26 -6.06
CA PRO A 138 2.89 -10.41 -4.97
C PRO A 138 3.44 -10.89 -3.61
N GLY A 139 4.10 -9.99 -2.87
CA GLY A 139 4.85 -10.33 -1.66
C GLY A 139 4.30 -9.77 -0.35
N ALA A 140 3.27 -8.91 -0.41
CA ALA A 140 2.68 -8.27 0.77
C ALA A 140 1.24 -8.74 1.05
N GLY A 141 0.91 -9.97 0.66
CA GLY A 141 -0.38 -10.60 0.91
C GLY A 141 -1.35 -10.58 -0.27
N GLY A 142 -0.96 -10.06 -1.44
CA GLY A 142 -1.81 -9.98 -2.62
C GLY A 142 -2.35 -11.32 -3.08
N THR A 143 -1.54 -12.38 -3.01
CA THR A 143 -1.96 -13.76 -3.34
C THR A 143 -3.10 -14.27 -2.45
N GLN A 144 -3.26 -13.71 -1.26
CA GLN A 144 -4.30 -14.11 -0.30
C GLN A 144 -5.45 -13.12 -0.24
N ARG A 145 -5.13 -11.82 -0.16
CA ARG A 145 -6.13 -10.76 0.03
C ARG A 145 -6.95 -10.56 -1.23
N LEU A 146 -6.32 -10.49 -2.41
CA LEU A 146 -7.03 -10.31 -3.66
C LEU A 146 -7.99 -11.48 -3.94
N PHE A 147 -7.53 -12.72 -3.73
CA PHE A 147 -8.37 -13.90 -3.91
C PHE A 147 -9.63 -13.85 -3.02
N ARG A 148 -9.48 -13.43 -1.77
CA ARG A 148 -10.62 -13.31 -0.84
C ARG A 148 -11.56 -12.15 -1.20
N ALA A 149 -11.01 -11.08 -1.76
CA ALA A 149 -11.79 -9.89 -2.11
C ALA A 149 -12.62 -10.09 -3.40
N VAL A 150 -12.04 -10.71 -4.45
CA VAL A 150 -12.66 -10.76 -5.79
C VAL A 150 -12.96 -12.17 -6.28
N GLY A 151 -12.63 -13.19 -5.51
CA GLY A 151 -12.79 -14.59 -5.87
C GLY A 151 -11.74 -15.11 -6.85
N LYS A 152 -11.72 -16.44 -7.02
CA LYS A 152 -10.66 -17.15 -7.75
C LYS A 152 -10.45 -16.65 -9.18
N PHE A 153 -11.49 -16.54 -9.95
CA PHE A 153 -11.34 -16.28 -11.39
C PHE A 153 -10.87 -14.87 -11.70
N HIS A 154 -11.37 -13.86 -10.96
CA HIS A 154 -10.89 -12.49 -11.10
C HIS A 154 -9.46 -12.33 -10.59
N ALA A 155 -9.13 -12.91 -9.43
CA ALA A 155 -7.78 -12.87 -8.89
C ALA A 155 -6.77 -13.52 -9.84
N MET A 156 -7.08 -14.71 -10.40
CA MET A 156 -6.22 -15.39 -11.36
C MET A 156 -6.02 -14.56 -12.63
N ARG A 157 -7.08 -13.95 -13.17
CA ARG A 157 -6.96 -13.04 -14.31
C ARG A 157 -5.99 -11.89 -13.99
N ILE A 158 -6.19 -11.19 -12.88
CA ILE A 158 -5.39 -10.02 -12.52
C ILE A 158 -3.93 -10.41 -12.31
N ILE A 159 -3.65 -11.46 -11.52
CA ILE A 159 -2.28 -11.87 -11.16
C ILE A 159 -1.54 -12.46 -12.36
N MET A 160 -2.17 -13.35 -13.12
CA MET A 160 -1.49 -14.06 -14.20
C MET A 160 -1.29 -13.20 -15.45
N THR A 161 -2.13 -12.20 -15.69
CA THR A 161 -2.00 -11.31 -16.86
C THR A 161 -1.35 -9.98 -16.51
N GLY A 162 -1.32 -9.59 -15.22
CA GLY A 162 -0.90 -8.27 -14.78
C GLY A 162 -1.79 -7.15 -15.36
N CYS A 163 -3.07 -7.45 -15.66
CA CYS A 163 -3.99 -6.43 -16.15
C CYS A 163 -4.37 -5.44 -15.05
N LEU A 164 -4.71 -4.22 -15.48
CA LEU A 164 -5.25 -3.19 -14.61
C LEU A 164 -6.78 -3.27 -14.59
N VAL A 165 -7.36 -2.97 -13.45
CA VAL A 165 -8.80 -2.92 -13.22
C VAL A 165 -9.14 -1.49 -12.80
N PRO A 166 -9.87 -0.72 -13.62
CA PRO A 166 -10.30 0.61 -13.24
C PRO A 166 -11.39 0.53 -12.16
N ALA A 167 -11.52 1.62 -11.38
CA ALA A 167 -12.70 1.84 -10.57
C ALA A 167 -13.95 1.96 -11.47
N PRO A 168 -15.13 1.58 -11.01
CA PRO A 168 -16.38 1.69 -11.75
C PRO A 168 -16.80 3.15 -12.00
#